data_b189d49f36b2a44cec03ae95f9ff6b7c
#
_entry.id   b189d49f36b2a44cec03ae95f9ff6b7c
#
_cell.length_a   1.000
_cell.length_b   1.000
_cell.length_c   1.000
_cell.angle_alpha   90.00
_cell.angle_beta   90.00
_cell.angle_gamma   90.00
#
_symmetry.space_group_name_H-M   'P 1'
#
loop_
_entity.id
_entity.type
_entity.pdbx_description
1 polymer ?
#
loop_
_entity_poly.entity_id
_entity_poly.type
_entity_poly.pdbx_seq_one_letter_code
_entity_poly.pdbx_strand_id
1 'polypeptide(L)'
;ANGRNLLHYQIGVFNGQGINTKDVDNQKNVIGGVWVMPVSGMRIGAFGWTGSYARKGERTEIVRVPFGPSLYQDRKITHPDYRKLNQNRYAFSFEYKKDGWTVRSEYIHSTGKAFANSLTNFNDANSKDCTINENIGDKAQGVYGLVIAPLAQLPKNSRIDIKARYD
;
A
#
# COMPACT_ATOMS: atom_id res chain seq x y z
N ALA A 1 37.12 14.30 2.18
CA ALA A 1 35.95 13.55 1.70
C ALA A 1 34.77 14.52 1.71
N ASN A 2 34.22 14.82 0.54
CA ASN A 2 32.99 15.59 0.43
C ASN A 2 31.91 14.77 1.14
N GLY A 3 31.33 15.29 2.22
CA GLY A 3 30.36 14.60 3.09
C GLY A 3 29.02 14.27 2.42
N ARG A 4 29.08 13.61 1.22
CA ARG A 4 27.90 13.17 0.49
C ARG A 4 27.50 11.79 0.97
N ASN A 5 26.26 11.65 1.45
CA ASN A 5 25.69 10.35 1.76
C ASN A 5 25.45 9.57 0.43
N LEU A 6 26.23 8.52 0.24
CA LEU A 6 26.12 7.65 -0.94
C LEU A 6 25.01 6.58 -0.78
N LEU A 7 24.73 6.24 0.45
CA LEU A 7 23.77 5.20 0.82
C LEU A 7 22.87 5.71 1.96
N HIS A 8 21.58 5.48 1.80
CA HIS A 8 20.60 5.64 2.86
C HIS A 8 19.76 4.36 2.96
N TYR A 9 19.51 3.88 4.15
CA TYR A 9 18.64 2.74 4.38
C TYR A 9 17.79 2.98 5.62
N GLN A 10 16.64 2.33 5.66
CA GLN A 10 15.76 2.30 6.83
C GLN A 10 15.06 0.96 6.92
N ILE A 11 14.78 0.53 8.13
CA ILE A 11 13.97 -0.64 8.42
C ILE A 11 13.09 -0.33 9.63
N GLY A 12 11.87 -0.81 9.60
CA GLY A 12 10.93 -0.69 10.71
C GLY A 12 10.08 -1.94 10.87
N VAL A 13 9.66 -2.19 12.10
CA VAL A 13 8.77 -3.29 12.46
C VAL A 13 7.54 -2.69 13.11
N PHE A 14 6.36 -3.09 12.66
CA PHE A 14 5.09 -2.50 13.06
C PHE A 14 4.05 -3.58 13.33
N ASN A 15 3.04 -3.26 14.14
CA ASN A 15 1.82 -4.06 14.20
C ASN A 15 1.05 -3.94 12.88
N GLY A 16 0.52 -5.04 12.36
CA GLY A 16 -0.17 -5.09 11.08
C GLY A 16 -1.56 -4.42 11.03
N GLN A 17 -2.08 -4.05 12.18
CA GLN A 17 -3.50 -3.68 12.35
C GLN A 17 -3.82 -2.21 12.05
N GLY A 18 -2.81 -1.36 11.83
CA GLY A 18 -2.98 0.08 11.61
C GLY A 18 -2.93 0.92 12.89
N ILE A 19 -3.12 2.24 12.73
CA ILE A 19 -3.02 3.20 13.82
C ILE A 19 -4.22 3.03 14.77
N ASN A 20 -3.93 3.03 16.08
CA ASN A 20 -4.94 2.94 17.16
C ASN A 20 -5.78 1.65 17.15
N THR A 21 -5.32 0.61 16.49
CA THR A 21 -6.02 -0.68 16.46
C THR A 21 -5.27 -1.70 17.32
N LYS A 22 -6.02 -2.44 18.15
CA LYS A 22 -5.45 -3.51 18.97
C LYS A 22 -4.90 -4.61 18.08
N ASP A 23 -3.69 -5.06 18.38
CA ASP A 23 -3.07 -6.22 17.74
C ASP A 23 -3.89 -7.49 18.07
N VAL A 24 -4.36 -8.18 17.03
CA VAL A 24 -5.21 -9.37 17.19
C VAL A 24 -4.50 -10.66 16.80
N ASP A 25 -3.29 -10.60 16.23
CA ASP A 25 -2.60 -11.78 15.70
C ASP A 25 -1.14 -11.93 16.14
N ASN A 26 -0.60 -11.02 16.93
CA ASN A 26 0.82 -10.97 17.33
C ASN A 26 1.82 -10.97 16.15
N GLN A 27 1.34 -10.77 14.93
CA GLN A 27 2.19 -10.67 13.74
C GLN A 27 2.78 -9.28 13.60
N LYS A 28 4.01 -9.23 13.11
CA LYS A 28 4.67 -7.95 12.84
C LYS A 28 4.87 -7.79 11.36
N ASN A 29 4.60 -6.58 10.89
CA ASN A 29 4.89 -6.17 9.54
C ASN A 29 6.27 -5.55 9.49
N VAL A 30 7.03 -5.89 8.48
CA VAL A 30 8.35 -5.33 8.23
C VAL A 30 8.28 -4.40 7.03
N ILE A 31 8.82 -3.21 7.20
CA ILE A 31 8.94 -2.20 6.16
C ILE A 31 10.38 -1.76 6.06
N GLY A 32 10.89 -1.61 4.86
CA GLY A 32 12.26 -1.17 4.69
C GLY A 32 12.53 -0.62 3.31
N GLY A 33 13.63 0.12 3.19
CA GLY A 33 14.06 0.66 1.93
C GLY A 33 15.54 0.99 1.95
N VAL A 34 16.11 1.00 0.76
CA VAL A 34 17.49 1.39 0.50
C VAL A 34 17.53 2.35 -0.68
N TRP A 35 18.33 3.39 -0.54
CA TRP A 35 18.56 4.37 -1.59
C TRP A 35 20.06 4.58 -1.78
N VAL A 36 20.47 4.59 -3.03
CA VAL A 36 21.85 4.90 -3.43
C VAL A 36 21.88 6.21 -4.22
N MET A 37 22.90 6.99 -4.00
CA MET A 37 23.14 8.28 -4.63
C MET A 37 24.49 8.27 -5.36
N PRO A 38 24.60 7.53 -6.50
CA PRO A 38 25.87 7.26 -7.14
C PRO A 38 26.55 8.52 -7.68
N VAL A 39 25.75 9.47 -8.19
CA VAL A 39 26.26 10.77 -8.67
C VAL A 39 25.44 11.91 -8.08
N SER A 40 25.98 13.13 -8.17
CA SER A 40 25.26 14.32 -7.67
C SER A 40 23.94 14.50 -8.38
N GLY A 41 22.88 14.69 -7.59
CA GLY A 41 21.53 14.86 -8.12
C GLY A 41 20.78 13.56 -8.44
N MET A 42 21.43 12.38 -8.42
CA MET A 42 20.78 11.10 -8.68
C MET A 42 20.47 10.35 -7.40
N ARG A 43 19.29 9.76 -7.32
CA ARG A 43 18.85 8.87 -6.27
C ARG A 43 18.09 7.69 -6.88
N ILE A 44 18.53 6.49 -6.54
CA ILE A 44 17.87 5.24 -6.94
C ILE A 44 17.46 4.53 -5.67
N GLY A 45 16.23 4.08 -5.58
CA GLY A 45 15.68 3.46 -4.39
C GLY A 45 14.93 2.17 -4.68
N ALA A 46 15.00 1.27 -3.69
CA ALA A 46 14.13 0.11 -3.59
C ALA A 46 13.48 0.10 -2.20
N PHE A 47 12.22 -0.23 -2.16
CA PHE A 47 11.42 -0.24 -0.95
C PHE A 47 10.61 -1.54 -0.91
N GLY A 48 10.46 -2.11 0.28
CA GLY A 48 9.67 -3.31 0.49
C GLY A 48 8.84 -3.22 1.76
N TRP A 49 7.67 -3.80 1.71
CA TRP A 49 6.80 -4.03 2.86
C TRP A 49 6.21 -5.43 2.77
N THR A 50 6.33 -6.18 3.85
CA THR A 50 5.73 -7.50 3.98
C THR A 50 5.03 -7.61 5.31
N GLY A 51 3.89 -8.26 5.33
CA GLY A 51 3.14 -8.43 6.55
C GLY A 51 1.74 -8.98 6.34
N SER A 52 0.91 -8.77 7.33
CA SER A 52 -0.47 -9.23 7.31
C SER A 52 -1.40 -8.22 7.96
N TYR A 53 -2.63 -8.31 7.57
CA TYR A 53 -3.75 -7.64 8.21
C TYR A 53 -4.75 -8.70 8.64
N ALA A 54 -5.10 -8.74 9.92
CA ALA A 54 -5.99 -9.74 10.48
C ALA A 54 -7.25 -9.09 11.07
N ARG A 55 -8.35 -9.81 11.01
CA ARG A 55 -9.60 -9.47 11.70
C ARG A 55 -10.05 -10.65 12.55
N LYS A 56 -10.51 -10.33 13.75
CA LYS A 56 -11.21 -11.23 14.66
C LYS A 56 -12.64 -10.74 14.75
N GLY A 57 -13.56 -11.53 14.27
CA GLY A 57 -14.94 -11.10 14.18
C GLY A 57 -15.90 -12.25 14.00
N GLU A 58 -16.86 -12.05 13.12
CA GLU A 58 -17.96 -12.97 12.89
C GLU A 58 -18.15 -13.18 11.39
N ARG A 59 -18.46 -14.41 11.00
CA ARG A 59 -18.91 -14.75 9.66
C ARG A 59 -20.36 -15.15 9.71
N THR A 60 -21.16 -14.57 8.85
CA THR A 60 -22.55 -14.95 8.68
C THR A 60 -22.70 -15.84 7.47
N GLU A 61 -23.38 -16.95 7.64
CA GLU A 61 -23.75 -17.89 6.61
C GLU A 61 -25.28 -18.01 6.54
N ILE A 62 -25.81 -18.02 5.33
CA ILE A 62 -27.23 -18.28 5.10
C ILE A 62 -27.37 -19.77 4.80
N VAL A 63 -27.99 -20.50 5.71
CA VAL A 63 -28.21 -21.93 5.56
C VAL A 63 -29.69 -22.16 5.29
N ARG A 64 -29.97 -22.88 4.22
CA ARG A 64 -31.31 -23.29 3.88
C ARG A 64 -31.71 -24.51 4.73
N VAL A 65 -32.63 -24.32 5.65
CA VAL A 65 -33.11 -25.38 6.56
C VAL A 65 -34.53 -25.80 6.18
N PRO A 66 -34.85 -27.11 6.23
CA PRO A 66 -36.21 -27.56 5.98
C PRO A 66 -37.16 -27.08 7.08
N PHE A 67 -38.30 -26.59 6.68
CA PHE A 67 -39.36 -26.10 7.57
C PHE A 67 -40.66 -26.90 7.44
N GLY A 68 -40.66 -27.99 6.68
CA GLY A 68 -41.83 -28.84 6.44
C GLY A 68 -41.60 -29.80 5.26
N PRO A 69 -42.58 -30.58 4.86
CA PRO A 69 -42.43 -31.66 3.86
C PRO A 69 -41.91 -31.21 2.48
N SER A 70 -41.91 -29.93 2.14
CA SER A 70 -41.35 -29.41 0.91
C SER A 70 -41.01 -27.91 1.02
N LEU A 71 -40.99 -27.39 2.22
CA LEU A 71 -40.73 -25.98 2.49
C LEU A 71 -39.35 -25.81 3.09
N TYR A 72 -38.62 -24.79 2.62
CA TYR A 72 -37.31 -24.40 3.13
C TYR A 72 -37.34 -22.96 3.59
N GLN A 73 -36.63 -22.69 4.65
CA GLN A 73 -36.41 -21.34 5.16
C GLN A 73 -34.92 -21.02 5.20
N ASP A 74 -34.56 -19.84 4.74
CA ASP A 74 -33.19 -19.35 4.86
C ASP A 74 -32.96 -18.85 6.30
N ARG A 75 -32.02 -19.50 6.99
CA ARG A 75 -31.62 -19.16 8.35
C ARG A 75 -30.22 -18.56 8.34
N LYS A 76 -30.10 -17.39 8.93
CA LYS A 76 -28.82 -16.71 9.15
C LYS A 76 -28.14 -17.30 10.39
N ILE A 77 -26.97 -17.92 10.18
CA ILE A 77 -26.16 -18.47 11.28
C ILE A 77 -24.87 -17.65 11.33
N THR A 78 -24.54 -17.17 12.53
CA THR A 78 -23.32 -16.38 12.77
C THR A 78 -22.32 -17.23 13.53
N HIS A 79 -21.11 -17.36 13.01
CA HIS A 79 -20.01 -18.07 13.62
C HIS A 79 -18.87 -17.12 13.96
N PRO A 80 -18.16 -17.31 15.08
CA PRO A 80 -16.89 -16.63 15.31
C PRO A 80 -15.93 -16.92 14.16
N ASP A 81 -15.27 -15.90 13.66
CA ASP A 81 -14.28 -16.05 12.58
C ASP A 81 -13.01 -15.27 12.89
N TYR A 82 -11.91 -15.79 12.39
CA TYR A 82 -10.62 -15.12 12.39
C TYR A 82 -10.00 -15.30 11.02
N ARG A 83 -9.68 -14.19 10.38
CA ARG A 83 -9.01 -14.22 9.08
C ARG A 83 -7.80 -13.32 9.05
N LYS A 84 -6.78 -13.82 8.40
CA LYS A 84 -5.52 -13.15 8.17
C LYS A 84 -5.26 -13.09 6.67
N LEU A 85 -4.98 -11.89 6.18
CA LEU A 85 -4.64 -11.61 4.79
C LEU A 85 -3.18 -11.17 4.71
N ASN A 86 -2.36 -11.99 4.09
CA ASN A 86 -0.98 -11.64 3.83
C ASN A 86 -0.92 -10.62 2.69
N GLN A 87 -0.04 -9.64 2.85
CA GLN A 87 0.17 -8.58 1.89
C GLN A 87 1.66 -8.33 1.71
N ASN A 88 2.08 -8.10 0.48
CA ASN A 88 3.43 -7.69 0.16
C ASN A 88 3.39 -6.52 -0.81
N ARG A 89 4.31 -5.58 -0.62
CA ARG A 89 4.47 -4.43 -1.51
C ARG A 89 5.94 -4.19 -1.74
N TYR A 90 6.29 -3.81 -2.97
CA TYR A 90 7.61 -3.32 -3.28
C TYR A 90 7.50 -2.18 -4.29
N ALA A 91 8.45 -1.29 -4.21
CA ALA A 91 8.56 -0.16 -5.12
C ALA A 91 10.01 0.06 -5.51
N PHE A 92 10.20 0.54 -6.72
CA PHE A 92 11.47 1.02 -7.22
C PHE A 92 11.31 2.48 -7.60
N SER A 93 12.25 3.33 -7.17
CA SER A 93 12.20 4.75 -7.43
C SER A 93 13.50 5.26 -8.05
N PHE A 94 13.34 6.19 -8.95
CA PHE A 94 14.44 6.92 -9.56
C PHE A 94 14.16 8.42 -9.47
N GLU A 95 15.16 9.19 -9.06
CA GLU A 95 15.12 10.64 -9.09
C GLU A 95 16.46 11.16 -9.60
N TYR A 96 16.41 12.11 -10.53
CA TYR A 96 17.56 12.88 -10.98
C TYR A 96 17.22 14.36 -10.99
N LYS A 97 18.04 15.15 -10.31
CA LYS A 97 17.93 16.61 -10.23
C LYS A 97 19.28 17.25 -10.49
N LYS A 98 19.40 17.97 -11.58
CA LYS A 98 20.59 18.71 -11.93
C LYS A 98 20.26 19.85 -12.89
N ASP A 99 20.92 20.99 -12.74
CA ASP A 99 20.86 22.14 -13.64
C ASP A 99 19.41 22.59 -13.98
N GLY A 100 18.53 22.51 -12.99
CA GLY A 100 17.11 22.87 -13.14
C GLY A 100 16.21 21.73 -13.63
N TRP A 101 16.79 20.65 -14.18
CA TRP A 101 16.03 19.47 -14.56
C TRP A 101 15.63 18.65 -13.34
N THR A 102 14.43 18.11 -13.39
CA THR A 102 13.98 17.06 -12.46
C THR A 102 13.33 15.95 -13.26
N VAL A 103 13.85 14.74 -13.10
CA VAL A 103 13.24 13.50 -13.63
C VAL A 103 12.94 12.61 -12.45
N ARG A 104 11.71 12.10 -12.37
CA ARG A 104 11.29 11.11 -11.36
C ARG A 104 10.53 9.99 -12.02
N SER A 105 10.75 8.79 -11.57
CA SER A 105 9.89 7.66 -11.90
C SER A 105 9.76 6.73 -10.69
N GLU A 106 8.63 6.06 -10.60
CA GLU A 106 8.38 5.07 -9.60
C GLU A 106 7.53 3.94 -10.18
N TYR A 107 7.87 2.73 -9.80
CA TYR A 107 7.09 1.53 -10.05
C TYR A 107 6.70 0.94 -8.71
N ILE A 108 5.42 0.64 -8.55
CA ILE A 108 4.86 0.01 -7.35
C ILE A 108 4.18 -1.28 -7.74
N HIS A 109 4.42 -2.30 -6.96
CA HIS A 109 3.70 -3.57 -7.05
C HIS A 109 3.21 -3.99 -5.67
N SER A 110 1.96 -4.44 -5.60
CA SER A 110 1.40 -4.99 -4.38
C SER A 110 0.69 -6.31 -4.66
N THR A 111 0.76 -7.21 -3.69
CA THR A 111 0.02 -8.47 -3.68
C THR A 111 -0.72 -8.61 -2.35
N GLY A 112 -1.87 -9.28 -2.40
CA GLY A 112 -2.68 -9.58 -1.23
C GLY A 112 -4.12 -9.12 -1.39
N LYS A 113 -5.03 -9.87 -0.78
CA LYS A 113 -6.46 -9.57 -0.75
C LYS A 113 -6.80 -8.53 0.31
N ALA A 114 -7.96 -7.89 0.19
CA ALA A 114 -8.51 -6.96 1.16
C ALA A 114 -9.84 -7.48 1.71
N PHE A 115 -10.22 -7.04 2.89
CA PHE A 115 -11.57 -7.27 3.40
C PHE A 115 -12.60 -6.41 2.65
N ALA A 116 -13.82 -6.92 2.50
CA ALA A 116 -14.88 -6.29 1.70
C ALA A 116 -15.14 -4.83 2.10
N ASN A 117 -15.10 -4.54 3.39
CA ASN A 117 -15.39 -3.21 3.92
C ASN A 117 -14.17 -2.27 3.99
N SER A 118 -12.97 -2.75 3.63
CA SER A 118 -11.74 -1.95 3.74
C SER A 118 -11.69 -0.77 2.77
N LEU A 119 -12.54 -0.75 1.76
CA LEU A 119 -12.56 0.30 0.74
C LEU A 119 -13.64 1.37 0.97
N THR A 120 -14.67 1.06 1.75
CA THR A 120 -15.83 1.95 1.91
C THR A 120 -15.75 2.82 3.16
N ASN A 121 -14.94 2.43 4.14
CA ASN A 121 -14.80 3.17 5.39
C ASN A 121 -13.37 3.12 5.93
N PHE A 122 -12.70 4.26 5.97
CA PHE A 122 -11.39 4.40 6.63
C PHE A 122 -11.42 4.11 8.15
N ASN A 123 -12.60 4.10 8.75
CA ASN A 123 -12.82 3.79 10.17
C ASN A 123 -13.02 2.29 10.45
N ASP A 124 -12.76 1.44 9.48
CA ASP A 124 -13.13 0.03 9.51
C ASP A 124 -12.15 -0.87 10.30
N ALA A 125 -11.19 -0.27 10.98
CA ALA A 125 -10.29 -0.98 11.89
C ALA A 125 -11.02 -1.79 12.98
N ASN A 126 -12.25 -1.40 13.29
CA ASN A 126 -13.11 -2.06 14.26
C ASN A 126 -14.21 -2.94 13.65
N SER A 127 -14.24 -3.08 12.33
CA SER A 127 -15.21 -3.95 11.68
C SER A 127 -14.99 -5.40 12.09
N LYS A 128 -16.07 -6.06 12.50
CA LYS A 128 -16.08 -7.50 12.80
C LYS A 128 -16.30 -8.36 11.55
N ASP A 129 -16.55 -7.74 10.40
CA ASP A 129 -16.79 -8.47 9.16
C ASP A 129 -15.48 -9.00 8.58
N CYS A 130 -15.35 -10.31 8.52
CA CYS A 130 -14.19 -11.03 7.98
C CYS A 130 -14.38 -11.43 6.51
N THR A 131 -15.37 -10.89 5.81
CA THR A 131 -15.61 -11.19 4.40
C THR A 131 -14.48 -10.63 3.53
N ILE A 132 -13.96 -11.47 2.64
CA ILE A 132 -12.92 -11.07 1.68
C ILE A 132 -13.60 -10.38 0.49
N ASN A 133 -13.01 -9.32 0.01
CA ASN A 133 -13.47 -8.66 -1.22
C ASN A 133 -12.99 -9.45 -2.45
N GLU A 134 -13.88 -10.24 -3.01
CA GLU A 134 -13.59 -11.04 -4.20
C GLU A 134 -13.56 -10.20 -5.50
N ASN A 135 -14.06 -8.97 -5.46
CA ASN A 135 -14.04 -8.05 -6.60
C ASN A 135 -12.71 -7.34 -6.79
N ILE A 136 -11.82 -7.41 -5.79
CA ILE A 136 -10.48 -6.84 -5.88
C ILE A 136 -9.51 -7.96 -6.22
N GLY A 137 -8.76 -7.77 -7.29
CA GLY A 137 -7.65 -8.65 -7.64
C GLY A 137 -6.62 -8.72 -6.50
N ASP A 138 -5.93 -9.84 -6.40
CA ASP A 138 -4.88 -10.08 -5.42
C ASP A 138 -3.53 -9.43 -5.82
N LYS A 139 -3.50 -8.72 -6.94
CA LYS A 139 -2.32 -8.00 -7.46
C LYS A 139 -2.71 -6.62 -7.97
N ALA A 140 -1.90 -5.64 -7.64
CA ALA A 140 -2.00 -4.30 -8.19
C ALA A 140 -0.60 -3.79 -8.53
N GLN A 141 -0.50 -3.02 -9.61
CA GLN A 141 0.74 -2.40 -10.03
C GLN A 141 0.47 -1.01 -10.60
N GLY A 142 1.44 -0.13 -10.45
CA GLY A 142 1.37 1.21 -10.98
C GLY A 142 2.74 1.70 -11.38
N VAL A 143 2.78 2.57 -12.36
CA VAL A 143 3.97 3.28 -12.79
C VAL A 143 3.68 4.78 -12.81
N TYR A 144 4.66 5.55 -12.40
CA TYR A 144 4.61 7.00 -12.40
C TYR A 144 5.87 7.57 -13.02
N GLY A 145 5.73 8.59 -13.84
CA GLY A 145 6.83 9.33 -14.46
C GLY A 145 6.59 10.83 -14.43
N LEU A 146 7.61 11.59 -14.10
CA LEU A 146 7.59 13.06 -14.07
C LEU A 146 8.87 13.62 -14.66
N VAL A 147 8.73 14.58 -15.56
CA VAL A 147 9.82 15.40 -16.05
C VAL A 147 9.47 16.88 -15.85
N ILE A 148 10.40 17.63 -15.25
CA ILE A 148 10.37 19.09 -15.18
C ILE A 148 11.62 19.59 -15.86
N ALA A 149 11.45 20.44 -16.87
CA ALA A 149 12.53 21.05 -17.64
C ALA A 149 12.52 22.57 -17.46
N PRO A 150 13.69 23.21 -17.28
CA PRO A 150 13.78 24.67 -17.30
C PRO A 150 13.49 25.19 -18.70
N LEU A 151 12.52 26.07 -18.83
CA LEU A 151 12.15 26.69 -20.11
C LEU A 151 12.84 28.05 -20.30
N ALA A 152 12.81 28.89 -19.28
CA ALA A 152 13.44 30.20 -19.31
C ALA A 152 13.80 30.68 -17.91
N GLN A 153 14.92 31.41 -17.82
CA GLN A 153 15.29 32.13 -16.62
C GLN A 153 14.94 33.61 -16.78
N LEU A 154 14.18 34.14 -15.85
CA LEU A 154 13.71 35.49 -15.81
C LEU A 154 14.54 36.36 -14.88
N PRO A 155 14.51 37.73 -15.03
CA PRO A 155 15.11 38.61 -14.03
C PRO A 155 14.56 38.39 -12.62
N LYS A 156 15.33 38.77 -11.61
CA LYS A 156 14.99 38.65 -10.18
C LYS A 156 14.92 37.20 -9.67
N ASN A 157 15.76 36.30 -10.20
CA ASN A 157 15.81 34.87 -9.81
C ASN A 157 14.51 34.07 -10.02
N SER A 158 13.64 34.57 -10.89
CA SER A 158 12.44 33.84 -11.31
C SER A 158 12.76 32.89 -12.46
N ARG A 159 12.05 31.76 -12.53
CA ARG A 159 12.24 30.73 -13.57
C ARG A 159 10.89 30.22 -14.06
N ILE A 160 10.81 29.94 -15.34
CA ILE A 160 9.67 29.22 -15.94
C ILE A 160 10.10 27.79 -16.21
N ASP A 161 9.33 26.84 -15.74
CA ASP A 161 9.53 25.40 -15.97
C ASP A 161 8.34 24.82 -16.75
N ILE A 162 8.62 23.85 -17.60
CA ILE A 162 7.60 22.99 -18.20
C ILE A 162 7.58 21.65 -17.46
N LYS A 163 6.38 21.13 -17.19
CA LYS A 163 6.16 19.90 -16.47
C LYS A 163 5.32 18.94 -17.30
N ALA A 164 5.79 17.71 -17.44
CA ALA A 164 5.04 16.58 -17.98
C ALA A 164 4.95 15.45 -16.94
N ARG A 165 3.78 14.85 -16.82
CA ARG A 165 3.53 13.74 -15.88
C ARG A 165 2.71 12.66 -16.55
N TYR A 166 3.06 11.41 -16.25
CA TYR A 166 2.32 10.19 -16.60
C TYR A 166 2.11 9.37 -15.33
N ASP A 167 0.88 8.84 -15.14
CA ASP A 167 0.48 7.95 -14.03
C ASP A 167 -0.24 6.73 -14.59
#